data_7d92bd595b6d1756127ab3ca40cc9b20
#
_entry.id   7d92bd595b6d1756127ab3ca40cc9b20
#
_cell.length_a   1.000
_cell.length_b   1.000
_cell.length_c   1.000
_cell.angle_alpha   90.00
_cell.angle_beta   90.00
_cell.angle_gamma   90.00
#
_symmetry.space_group_name_H-M   'P 1'
#
loop_
_entity.id
_entity.type
_entity.pdbx_description
1 polymer ?
#
loop_
_entity_poly.entity_id
_entity_poly.type
_entity_poly.pdbx_seq_one_letter_code
_entity_poly.pdbx_strand_id
1 'polypeptide(L)'
;MEYTYSDFCGYRQLNFKFENRDAVVVLPSSEPSGKWMMKMEYFGAFPELECELISRGWHLCYIKNRDRWGTDDDSDLKVRFADFLSKEFGLEKRFCCIGMSCGGICSVNFAARHPDYVSFLYLDAPVMNLYSCPMGFGEGEALGDGGWQELVDAYGFDVPTFMVYRQHPIDKVDILADNGLPAALVYGDSDTCVPYKENGVVLEKCYRERGIPLIVEGKKGCGHHPHGPSDVPAMADFIEKNAL
;
A
#
# COMPACT_ATOMS: atom_id res chain seq x y z
N MET A 1 21.70 -7.38 -15.60
CA MET A 1 20.33 -7.89 -15.31
C MET A 1 19.63 -8.10 -16.65
N GLU A 2 18.88 -9.18 -16.80
CA GLU A 2 18.11 -9.45 -18.03
C GLU A 2 16.69 -8.91 -17.85
N TYR A 3 16.21 -8.14 -18.83
CA TYR A 3 14.87 -7.56 -18.85
C TYR A 3 14.03 -8.19 -19.94
N THR A 4 12.79 -8.54 -19.61
CA THR A 4 11.74 -8.79 -20.61
C THR A 4 10.75 -7.65 -20.61
N TYR A 5 10.01 -7.48 -21.70
CA TYR A 5 9.13 -6.35 -21.92
C TYR A 5 7.69 -6.80 -22.08
N SER A 6 6.77 -6.05 -21.52
CA SER A 6 5.33 -6.22 -21.69
C SER A 6 4.63 -4.85 -21.71
N ASP A 7 3.33 -4.85 -21.79
CA ASP A 7 2.48 -3.67 -21.73
C ASP A 7 1.76 -3.60 -20.38
N PHE A 8 1.66 -2.39 -19.83
CA PHE A 8 0.82 -2.06 -18.68
C PHE A 8 -0.04 -0.84 -19.04
N CYS A 9 -1.30 -1.05 -19.38
CA CYS A 9 -2.24 0.04 -19.73
C CYS A 9 -1.70 0.99 -20.83
N GLY A 10 -0.96 0.47 -21.81
CA GLY A 10 -0.34 1.26 -22.88
C GLY A 10 1.06 1.80 -22.54
N TYR A 11 1.58 1.52 -21.35
CA TYR A 11 2.93 1.90 -20.95
C TYR A 11 3.92 0.74 -21.04
N ARG A 12 5.19 1.06 -21.33
CA ARG A 12 6.25 0.06 -21.39
C ARG A 12 6.58 -0.47 -20.00
N GLN A 13 6.41 -1.78 -19.82
CA GLN A 13 6.73 -2.48 -18.58
C GLN A 13 8.00 -3.31 -18.76
N LEU A 14 8.94 -3.16 -17.84
CA LEU A 14 10.12 -4.02 -17.69
C LEU A 14 9.84 -5.07 -16.62
N ASN A 15 10.13 -6.33 -16.95
CA ASN A 15 10.01 -7.45 -16.01
C ASN A 15 11.39 -8.07 -15.81
N PHE A 16 11.77 -8.35 -14.57
CA PHE A 16 13.06 -8.94 -14.24
C PHE A 16 13.01 -9.68 -12.90
N LYS A 17 14.10 -10.31 -12.51
CA LYS A 17 14.26 -10.88 -11.18
C LYS A 17 15.17 -10.01 -10.33
N PHE A 18 14.69 -9.65 -9.13
CA PHE A 18 15.49 -9.03 -8.09
C PHE A 18 15.52 -9.96 -6.86
N GLU A 19 16.70 -10.40 -6.44
CA GLU A 19 16.87 -11.38 -5.35
C GLU A 19 15.91 -12.60 -5.47
N ASN A 20 15.78 -13.16 -6.67
CA ASN A 20 14.89 -14.28 -7.01
C ASN A 20 13.38 -13.99 -6.93
N ARG A 21 12.96 -12.74 -6.72
CA ARG A 21 11.56 -12.30 -6.79
C ARG A 21 11.25 -11.68 -8.13
N ASP A 22 10.04 -11.86 -8.60
CA ASP A 22 9.53 -11.12 -9.76
C ASP A 22 9.47 -9.65 -9.42
N ALA A 23 10.03 -8.81 -10.28
CA ALA A 23 10.05 -7.38 -10.13
C ALA A 23 9.64 -6.70 -11.43
N VAL A 24 9.00 -5.54 -11.28
CA VAL A 24 8.44 -4.77 -12.40
C VAL A 24 8.82 -3.30 -12.24
N VAL A 25 9.12 -2.66 -13.38
CA VAL A 25 9.18 -1.21 -13.51
C VAL A 25 8.37 -0.80 -14.74
N VAL A 26 7.35 0.03 -14.54
CA VAL A 26 6.58 0.64 -15.62
C VAL A 26 7.13 2.05 -15.85
N LEU A 27 7.49 2.33 -17.10
CA LEU A 27 8.11 3.58 -17.50
C LEU A 27 7.03 4.59 -17.93
N PRO A 28 7.14 5.87 -17.53
CA PRO A 28 6.29 6.90 -18.09
C PRO A 28 6.58 7.11 -19.59
N SER A 29 5.57 7.58 -20.33
CA SER A 29 5.75 7.98 -21.74
C SER A 29 6.18 9.44 -21.90
N SER A 30 6.00 10.25 -20.86
CA SER A 30 6.47 11.63 -20.75
C SER A 30 7.89 11.67 -20.18
N GLU A 31 8.47 12.90 -20.09
CA GLU A 31 9.76 13.10 -19.40
C GLU A 31 9.67 12.59 -17.97
N PRO A 32 10.58 11.68 -17.53
CA PRO A 32 10.56 11.14 -16.19
C PRO A 32 10.81 12.21 -15.13
N SER A 33 9.95 12.27 -14.11
CA SER A 33 10.10 13.22 -13.00
C SER A 33 11.12 12.81 -11.94
N GLY A 34 11.57 11.55 -11.96
CA GLY A 34 12.32 10.92 -10.86
C GLY A 34 11.42 10.40 -9.74
N LYS A 35 10.18 10.88 -9.66
CA LYS A 35 9.18 10.40 -8.69
C LYS A 35 8.64 9.02 -9.07
N TRP A 36 8.24 8.28 -8.08
CA TRP A 36 7.73 6.94 -8.30
C TRP A 36 6.82 6.46 -7.18
N MET A 37 6.09 5.40 -7.49
CA MET A 37 5.20 4.71 -6.56
C MET A 37 5.49 3.22 -6.58
N MET A 38 5.26 2.57 -5.45
CA MET A 38 5.34 1.11 -5.33
C MET A 38 3.94 0.57 -5.04
N LYS A 39 3.44 -0.29 -5.93
CA LYS A 39 2.26 -1.12 -5.62
C LYS A 39 2.68 -2.12 -4.56
N MET A 40 2.06 -2.07 -3.39
CA MET A 40 2.51 -2.85 -2.24
C MET A 40 2.00 -4.30 -2.27
N GLU A 41 0.87 -4.54 -2.94
CA GLU A 41 0.29 -5.86 -3.24
C GLU A 41 -0.69 -5.73 -4.42
N TYR A 42 -1.12 -6.83 -5.01
CA TYR A 42 -2.13 -6.91 -6.10
C TYR A 42 -1.77 -6.09 -7.34
N PHE A 43 -0.55 -6.26 -7.84
CA PHE A 43 -0.08 -5.56 -9.05
C PHE A 43 -1.07 -5.70 -10.20
N GLY A 44 -1.41 -4.58 -10.83
CA GLY A 44 -2.33 -4.49 -11.97
C GLY A 44 -3.82 -4.44 -11.62
N ALA A 45 -4.20 -4.59 -10.35
CA ALA A 45 -5.60 -4.45 -9.95
C ALA A 45 -5.97 -2.98 -9.72
N PHE A 46 -7.09 -2.52 -10.32
CA PHE A 46 -7.63 -1.15 -10.21
C PHE A 46 -6.56 -0.06 -10.45
N PRO A 47 -5.97 -0.01 -11.65
CA PRO A 47 -4.74 0.74 -11.90
C PRO A 47 -4.98 2.21 -12.30
N GLU A 48 -6.19 2.74 -12.15
CA GLU A 48 -6.57 4.05 -12.68
C GLU A 48 -5.72 5.18 -12.11
N LEU A 49 -5.46 5.17 -10.79
CA LEU A 49 -4.61 6.16 -10.14
C LEU A 49 -3.15 6.01 -10.55
N GLU A 50 -2.66 4.77 -10.64
CA GLU A 50 -1.30 4.49 -11.10
C GLU A 50 -1.12 4.96 -12.55
N CYS A 51 -2.08 4.69 -13.43
CA CYS A 51 -2.04 5.15 -14.81
C CYS A 51 -2.03 6.68 -14.92
N GLU A 52 -2.79 7.38 -14.09
CA GLU A 52 -2.78 8.84 -14.02
C GLU A 52 -1.41 9.37 -13.60
N LEU A 53 -0.83 8.84 -12.53
CA LEU A 53 0.50 9.25 -12.06
C LEU A 53 1.60 8.92 -13.09
N ILE A 54 1.52 7.76 -13.78
CA ILE A 54 2.44 7.42 -14.87
C ILE A 54 2.35 8.45 -16.00
N SER A 55 1.12 8.90 -16.35
CA SER A 55 0.92 9.93 -17.38
C SER A 55 1.61 11.26 -17.04
N ARG A 56 1.80 11.53 -15.73
CA ARG A 56 2.49 12.71 -15.19
C ARG A 56 3.99 12.54 -15.00
N GLY A 57 4.56 11.45 -15.50
CA GLY A 57 6.01 11.21 -15.46
C GLY A 57 6.50 10.39 -14.27
N TRP A 58 5.61 9.79 -13.47
CA TRP A 58 5.98 8.90 -12.38
C TRP A 58 6.28 7.49 -12.89
N HIS A 59 7.19 6.78 -12.23
CA HIS A 59 7.35 5.34 -12.44
C HIS A 59 6.43 4.55 -11.50
N LEU A 60 5.89 3.44 -11.99
CA LEU A 60 5.25 2.44 -11.14
C LEU A 60 6.18 1.25 -10.98
N CYS A 61 6.47 0.89 -9.75
CA CYS A 61 7.32 -0.24 -9.42
C CYS A 61 6.57 -1.29 -8.59
N TYR A 62 7.01 -2.52 -8.70
CA TYR A 62 6.49 -3.64 -7.92
C TYR A 62 7.57 -4.69 -7.72
N ILE A 63 7.58 -5.30 -6.55
CA ILE A 63 8.32 -6.52 -6.27
C ILE A 63 7.39 -7.51 -5.58
N LYS A 64 7.36 -8.75 -6.09
CA LYS A 64 6.46 -9.78 -5.57
C LYS A 64 6.76 -10.10 -4.11
N ASN A 65 5.76 -9.93 -3.24
CA ASN A 65 5.83 -10.36 -1.86
C ASN A 65 5.92 -11.89 -1.74
N ARG A 66 6.43 -12.40 -0.62
CA ARG A 66 6.32 -13.82 -0.26
C ARG A 66 4.86 -14.19 0.03
N ASP A 67 4.22 -13.29 0.74
CA ASP A 67 2.81 -13.36 1.11
C ASP A 67 2.21 -11.95 1.17
N ARG A 68 0.89 -11.84 1.35
CA ARG A 68 0.17 -10.57 1.38
C ARG A 68 0.11 -9.90 2.76
N TRP A 69 0.82 -10.43 3.75
CA TRP A 69 0.64 -10.04 5.16
C TRP A 69 1.66 -9.00 5.64
N GLY A 70 2.54 -8.52 4.76
CA GLY A 70 3.42 -7.38 5.05
C GLY A 70 4.44 -7.66 6.14
N THR A 71 5.09 -8.81 6.06
CA THR A 71 6.13 -9.25 6.99
C THR A 71 7.39 -8.37 6.92
N ASP A 72 8.20 -8.42 7.97
CA ASP A 72 9.44 -7.65 8.07
C ASP A 72 10.42 -7.99 6.95
N ASP A 73 10.54 -9.28 6.58
CA ASP A 73 11.42 -9.74 5.50
C ASP A 73 11.05 -9.10 4.14
N ASP A 74 9.75 -9.03 3.83
CA ASP A 74 9.28 -8.37 2.61
C ASP A 74 9.44 -6.84 2.68
N SER A 75 9.35 -6.24 3.87
CA SER A 75 9.63 -4.82 4.08
C SER A 75 11.11 -4.51 3.84
N ASP A 76 12.02 -5.30 4.40
CA ASP A 76 13.47 -5.14 4.23
C ASP A 76 13.91 -5.41 2.78
N LEU A 77 13.25 -6.35 2.09
CA LEU A 77 13.45 -6.57 0.64
C LEU A 77 13.07 -5.32 -0.18
N LYS A 78 11.97 -4.66 0.16
CA LYS A 78 11.53 -3.43 -0.54
C LYS A 78 12.52 -2.28 -0.36
N VAL A 79 13.19 -2.16 0.78
CA VAL A 79 14.29 -1.19 0.97
C VAL A 79 15.43 -1.46 -0.02
N ARG A 80 15.93 -2.70 -0.07
CA ARG A 80 17.00 -3.06 -1.01
C ARG A 80 16.59 -2.87 -2.47
N PHE A 81 15.32 -3.14 -2.77
CA PHE A 81 14.76 -2.89 -4.10
C PHE A 81 14.68 -1.39 -4.41
N ALA A 82 14.26 -0.55 -3.46
CA ALA A 82 14.24 0.91 -3.62
C ALA A 82 15.65 1.48 -3.87
N ASP A 83 16.65 1.01 -3.11
CA ASP A 83 18.05 1.41 -3.31
C ASP A 83 18.56 0.98 -4.70
N PHE A 84 18.20 -0.21 -5.16
CA PHE A 84 18.48 -0.67 -6.51
C PHE A 84 17.82 0.24 -7.56
N LEU A 85 16.53 0.56 -7.41
CA LEU A 85 15.81 1.42 -8.34
C LEU A 85 16.40 2.83 -8.40
N SER A 86 16.77 3.39 -7.27
CA SER A 86 17.45 4.69 -7.21
C SER A 86 18.76 4.68 -8.00
N LYS A 87 19.56 3.62 -7.87
CA LYS A 87 20.85 3.48 -8.55
C LYS A 87 20.70 3.22 -10.06
N GLU A 88 19.80 2.32 -10.47
CA GLU A 88 19.69 1.88 -11.86
C GLU A 88 18.80 2.77 -12.73
N PHE A 89 17.76 3.37 -12.14
CA PHE A 89 16.77 4.18 -12.85
C PHE A 89 16.79 5.65 -12.47
N GLY A 90 17.65 6.08 -11.50
CA GLY A 90 17.73 7.46 -11.05
C GLY A 90 16.49 7.92 -10.27
N LEU A 91 15.74 6.99 -9.66
CA LEU A 91 14.54 7.31 -8.92
C LEU A 91 14.88 7.91 -7.54
N GLU A 92 13.99 8.78 -7.05
CA GLU A 92 14.14 9.38 -5.72
C GLU A 92 14.17 8.30 -4.63
N LYS A 93 14.80 8.60 -3.48
CA LYS A 93 14.84 7.67 -2.34
C LYS A 93 13.45 7.35 -1.81
N ARG A 94 12.60 8.39 -1.70
CA ARG A 94 11.24 8.27 -1.19
C ARG A 94 10.25 7.94 -2.28
N PHE A 95 9.25 7.11 -1.96
CA PHE A 95 8.21 6.72 -2.90
C PHE A 95 6.82 6.73 -2.27
N CYS A 96 5.81 6.84 -3.13
CA CYS A 96 4.42 6.70 -2.73
C CYS A 96 4.07 5.21 -2.60
N CYS A 97 3.63 4.78 -1.41
CA CYS A 97 3.10 3.44 -1.21
C CYS A 97 1.64 3.38 -1.69
N ILE A 98 1.34 2.50 -2.64
CA ILE A 98 -0.03 2.24 -3.13
C ILE A 98 -0.51 0.94 -2.49
N GLY A 99 -1.35 1.04 -1.46
CA GLY A 99 -1.82 -0.08 -0.65
C GLY A 99 -3.33 -0.26 -0.72
N MET A 100 -3.79 -1.35 -1.34
CA MET A 100 -5.19 -1.73 -1.44
C MET A 100 -5.43 -3.00 -0.63
N SER A 101 -6.49 -3.05 0.19
CA SER A 101 -6.85 -4.24 0.98
C SER A 101 -5.66 -4.73 1.83
N CYS A 102 -5.18 -5.97 1.67
CA CYS A 102 -3.95 -6.45 2.32
C CYS A 102 -2.69 -5.65 1.92
N GLY A 103 -2.67 -4.98 0.78
CA GLY A 103 -1.63 -4.00 0.46
C GLY A 103 -1.55 -2.85 1.46
N GLY A 104 -2.63 -2.57 2.20
CA GLY A 104 -2.66 -1.65 3.33
C GLY A 104 -1.76 -2.12 4.47
N ILE A 105 -1.80 -3.43 4.82
CA ILE A 105 -0.87 -4.02 5.81
C ILE A 105 0.57 -3.80 5.36
N CYS A 106 0.86 -4.14 4.10
CA CYS A 106 2.20 -3.99 3.53
C CYS A 106 2.68 -2.53 3.59
N SER A 107 1.79 -1.57 3.25
CA SER A 107 2.12 -0.14 3.24
C SER A 107 2.38 0.40 4.64
N VAL A 108 1.49 0.12 5.59
CA VAL A 108 1.60 0.65 6.97
C VAL A 108 2.77 0.02 7.71
N ASN A 109 2.97 -1.30 7.59
CA ASN A 109 4.10 -1.99 8.20
C ASN A 109 5.43 -1.47 7.63
N PHE A 110 5.52 -1.31 6.30
CA PHE A 110 6.69 -0.74 5.65
C PHE A 110 6.96 0.68 6.13
N ALA A 111 5.93 1.55 6.11
CA ALA A 111 6.07 2.95 6.49
C ALA A 111 6.48 3.13 7.97
N ALA A 112 5.94 2.30 8.87
CA ALA A 112 6.31 2.34 10.27
C ALA A 112 7.75 1.87 10.52
N ARG A 113 8.24 0.92 9.72
CA ARG A 113 9.59 0.37 9.83
C ARG A 113 10.64 1.22 9.12
N HIS A 114 10.30 1.80 7.98
CA HIS A 114 11.20 2.53 7.09
C HIS A 114 10.61 3.88 6.64
N PRO A 115 10.26 4.79 7.56
CA PRO A 115 9.58 6.05 7.22
C PRO A 115 10.39 6.94 6.28
N ASP A 116 11.72 6.83 6.30
CA ASP A 116 12.62 7.59 5.43
C ASP A 116 12.52 7.25 3.94
N TYR A 117 11.85 6.16 3.59
CA TYR A 117 11.62 5.72 2.21
C TYR A 117 10.23 6.10 1.70
N VAL A 118 9.36 6.65 2.55
CA VAL A 118 7.98 6.95 2.18
C VAL A 118 7.80 8.44 1.91
N SER A 119 7.25 8.77 0.75
CA SER A 119 6.82 10.13 0.42
C SER A 119 5.35 10.37 0.68
N PHE A 120 4.52 9.35 0.50
CA PHE A 120 3.06 9.39 0.64
C PHE A 120 2.47 7.99 0.84
N LEU A 121 1.32 7.92 1.52
CA LEU A 121 0.55 6.69 1.71
C LEU A 121 -0.81 6.82 1.01
N TYR A 122 -1.02 6.11 -0.11
CA TYR A 122 -2.36 5.90 -0.66
C TYR A 122 -2.90 4.56 -0.17
N LEU A 123 -3.98 4.61 0.61
CA LEU A 123 -4.58 3.45 1.28
C LEU A 123 -6.04 3.31 0.87
N ASP A 124 -6.38 2.20 0.22
CA ASP A 124 -7.72 1.93 -0.30
C ASP A 124 -8.30 0.70 0.38
N ALA A 125 -9.36 0.88 1.16
CA ALA A 125 -9.95 -0.13 2.01
C ALA A 125 -8.89 -0.96 2.77
N PRO A 126 -7.92 -0.30 3.46
CA PRO A 126 -6.74 -0.97 3.98
C PRO A 126 -7.09 -1.90 5.13
N VAL A 127 -6.59 -3.14 5.08
CA VAL A 127 -6.58 -4.01 6.25
C VAL A 127 -5.56 -3.45 7.24
N MET A 128 -6.04 -3.03 8.41
CA MET A 128 -5.21 -2.45 9.46
C MET A 128 -5.39 -3.18 10.80
N ASN A 129 -6.56 -3.75 11.04
CA ASN A 129 -6.87 -4.52 12.24
C ASN A 129 -7.00 -6.00 11.90
N LEU A 130 -6.00 -6.79 12.29
CA LEU A 130 -5.95 -8.21 11.97
C LEU A 130 -7.01 -9.04 12.71
N TYR A 131 -7.60 -8.52 13.77
CA TYR A 131 -8.74 -9.16 14.41
C TYR A 131 -10.04 -8.95 13.63
N SER A 132 -10.21 -7.80 12.99
CA SER A 132 -11.34 -7.54 12.09
C SER A 132 -11.20 -8.35 10.81
N CYS A 133 -10.13 -8.12 10.06
CA CYS A 133 -9.81 -8.88 8.84
C CYS A 133 -8.36 -9.38 8.97
N PRO A 134 -8.07 -10.67 8.88
CA PRO A 134 -8.90 -11.76 8.32
C PRO A 134 -9.78 -12.53 9.31
N MET A 135 -9.74 -12.23 10.63
CA MET A 135 -10.36 -13.10 11.62
C MET A 135 -11.88 -12.97 11.71
N GLY A 136 -12.48 -11.85 11.30
CA GLY A 136 -13.92 -11.62 11.44
C GLY A 136 -14.37 -11.40 12.88
N PHE A 137 -13.49 -10.89 13.75
CA PHE A 137 -13.86 -10.44 15.08
C PHE A 137 -14.30 -8.98 14.98
N GLY A 138 -15.57 -8.71 15.31
CA GLY A 138 -16.18 -7.40 15.13
C GLY A 138 -17.31 -7.45 14.11
N GLU A 139 -17.41 -6.44 13.24
CA GLU A 139 -18.41 -6.36 12.18
C GLU A 139 -17.89 -6.87 10.83
N GLY A 140 -16.57 -7.05 10.70
CA GLY A 140 -15.95 -7.61 9.51
C GLY A 140 -16.28 -9.06 9.31
N GLU A 141 -16.42 -9.49 8.07
CA GLU A 141 -16.52 -10.91 7.72
C GLU A 141 -15.12 -11.55 7.77
N ALA A 142 -15.04 -12.76 8.30
CA ALA A 142 -13.80 -13.52 8.21
C ALA A 142 -13.44 -13.77 6.75
N LEU A 143 -12.17 -13.57 6.37
CA LEU A 143 -11.68 -14.10 5.12
C LEU A 143 -11.79 -15.62 5.16
N GLY A 144 -12.56 -16.17 4.23
CA GLY A 144 -12.93 -17.58 4.20
C GLY A 144 -11.76 -18.55 4.36
N ASP A 145 -12.01 -19.81 4.12
CA ASP A 145 -11.07 -20.92 4.36
C ASP A 145 -9.64 -20.59 3.92
N GLY A 146 -8.73 -20.47 4.86
CA GLY A 146 -7.30 -20.25 4.65
C GLY A 146 -6.76 -18.85 4.99
N GLY A 147 -7.55 -17.78 4.97
CA GLY A 147 -7.04 -16.43 5.22
C GLY A 147 -6.38 -16.26 6.59
N TRP A 148 -6.98 -16.85 7.62
CA TRP A 148 -6.40 -16.90 8.96
C TRP A 148 -5.11 -17.74 8.99
N GLN A 149 -5.12 -18.93 8.38
CA GLN A 149 -3.97 -19.82 8.37
C GLN A 149 -2.79 -19.19 7.61
N GLU A 150 -3.03 -18.53 6.48
CA GLU A 150 -2.00 -17.79 5.76
C GLU A 150 -1.32 -16.74 6.65
N LEU A 151 -2.11 -15.97 7.42
CA LEU A 151 -1.58 -14.96 8.34
C LEU A 151 -0.69 -15.59 9.41
N VAL A 152 -1.20 -16.65 10.06
CA VAL A 152 -0.49 -17.36 11.14
C VAL A 152 0.81 -17.94 10.62
N ASP A 153 0.78 -18.57 9.44
CA ASP A 153 1.96 -19.14 8.80
C ASP A 153 2.98 -18.05 8.40
N ALA A 154 2.50 -16.92 7.88
CA ALA A 154 3.36 -15.81 7.47
C ALA A 154 4.15 -15.23 8.65
N TYR A 155 3.51 -15.11 9.81
CA TYR A 155 4.13 -14.56 11.02
C TYR A 155 4.80 -15.61 11.91
N GLY A 156 4.57 -16.91 11.63
CA GLY A 156 5.05 -18.00 12.48
C GLY A 156 4.38 -18.03 13.85
N PHE A 157 3.13 -17.61 13.94
CA PHE A 157 2.38 -17.57 15.20
C PHE A 157 1.60 -18.88 15.46
N ASP A 158 1.32 -19.11 16.74
CA ASP A 158 0.20 -19.92 17.18
C ASP A 158 -0.95 -19.01 17.64
N VAL A 159 -2.12 -19.57 17.90
CA VAL A 159 -3.31 -18.81 18.33
C VAL A 159 -3.05 -18.01 19.61
N PRO A 160 -2.47 -18.59 20.70
CA PRO A 160 -2.13 -17.83 21.90
C PRO A 160 -1.21 -16.61 21.62
N THR A 161 -0.17 -16.77 20.83
CA THR A 161 0.76 -15.72 20.46
C THR A 161 0.04 -14.60 19.71
N PHE A 162 -0.81 -14.96 18.74
CA PHE A 162 -1.56 -13.97 17.98
C PHE A 162 -2.55 -13.18 18.86
N MET A 163 -3.25 -13.85 19.78
CA MET A 163 -4.22 -13.18 20.67
C MET A 163 -3.60 -12.10 21.57
N VAL A 164 -2.30 -12.16 21.81
CA VAL A 164 -1.57 -11.14 22.58
C VAL A 164 -0.72 -10.21 21.69
N TYR A 165 -0.72 -10.41 20.38
CA TYR A 165 0.03 -9.58 19.43
C TYR A 165 -0.47 -8.12 19.46
N ARG A 166 0.47 -7.17 19.50
CA ARG A 166 0.20 -5.72 19.60
C ARG A 166 1.06 -4.94 18.60
N GLN A 167 1.13 -5.46 17.38
CA GLN A 167 1.83 -4.83 16.26
C GLN A 167 0.97 -4.88 14.99
N HIS A 168 -0.35 -4.81 15.15
CA HIS A 168 -1.26 -4.62 14.03
C HIS A 168 -0.94 -3.29 13.34
N PRO A 169 -1.24 -3.12 12.06
CA PRO A 169 -1.06 -1.82 11.41
C PRO A 169 -1.71 -0.65 12.17
N ILE A 170 -2.88 -0.84 12.78
CA ILE A 170 -3.52 0.20 13.62
C ILE A 170 -2.69 0.61 14.84
N ASP A 171 -1.87 -0.28 15.38
CA ASP A 171 -1.01 0.01 16.54
C ASP A 171 0.22 0.86 16.16
N LYS A 172 0.47 1.03 14.87
CA LYS A 172 1.64 1.75 14.31
C LYS A 172 1.31 3.15 13.78
N VAL A 173 0.05 3.56 13.84
CA VAL A 173 -0.42 4.82 13.26
C VAL A 173 0.31 6.03 13.86
N ASP A 174 0.62 6.00 15.16
CA ASP A 174 1.40 7.05 15.80
C ASP A 174 2.79 7.22 15.20
N ILE A 175 3.44 6.12 14.79
CA ILE A 175 4.77 6.18 14.16
C ILE A 175 4.68 6.91 12.81
N LEU A 176 3.63 6.65 12.02
CA LEU A 176 3.42 7.32 10.75
C LEU A 176 3.22 8.83 10.95
N ALA A 177 2.39 9.19 11.93
CA ALA A 177 2.09 10.57 12.26
C ALA A 177 3.29 11.32 12.85
N ASP A 178 4.09 10.69 13.71
CA ASP A 178 5.33 11.26 14.26
C ASP A 178 6.36 11.58 13.17
N ASN A 179 6.35 10.82 12.06
CA ASN A 179 7.17 11.07 10.89
C ASN A 179 6.51 12.02 9.86
N GLY A 180 5.33 12.54 10.16
CA GLY A 180 4.62 13.49 9.30
C GLY A 180 4.24 12.94 7.93
N LEU A 181 4.07 11.62 7.78
CA LEU A 181 3.80 10.97 6.49
C LEU A 181 2.39 11.34 6.00
N PRO A 182 2.23 12.05 4.87
CA PRO A 182 0.90 12.38 4.37
C PRO A 182 0.19 11.15 3.82
N ALA A 183 -1.16 11.17 3.86
CA ALA A 183 -1.93 10.01 3.43
C ALA A 183 -3.23 10.37 2.69
N ALA A 184 -3.70 9.40 1.91
CA ALA A 184 -5.06 9.33 1.40
C ALA A 184 -5.73 8.04 1.89
N LEU A 185 -6.98 8.14 2.32
CA LEU A 185 -7.82 7.00 2.66
C LEU A 185 -9.04 6.97 1.74
N VAL A 186 -9.24 5.85 1.06
CA VAL A 186 -10.44 5.57 0.27
C VAL A 186 -11.13 4.34 0.86
N TYR A 187 -12.45 4.34 0.96
CA TYR A 187 -13.19 3.19 1.48
C TYR A 187 -14.63 3.14 0.97
N GLY A 188 -15.24 1.97 0.97
CA GLY A 188 -16.68 1.79 0.82
C GLY A 188 -17.39 1.87 2.17
N ASP A 189 -18.48 2.62 2.29
CA ASP A 189 -19.22 2.77 3.55
C ASP A 189 -20.06 1.52 3.91
N SER A 190 -20.20 0.61 2.97
CA SER A 190 -20.91 -0.67 3.11
C SER A 190 -19.95 -1.88 3.00
N ASP A 191 -18.65 -1.66 3.21
CA ASP A 191 -17.62 -2.70 3.19
C ASP A 191 -17.75 -3.59 4.44
N THR A 192 -18.15 -4.85 4.22
CA THR A 192 -18.26 -5.87 5.26
C THR A 192 -17.00 -6.72 5.38
N CYS A 193 -16.11 -6.69 4.38
CA CYS A 193 -14.84 -7.42 4.39
C CYS A 193 -13.79 -6.68 5.24
N VAL A 194 -13.64 -5.36 5.00
CA VAL A 194 -12.71 -4.49 5.72
C VAL A 194 -13.43 -3.24 6.21
N PRO A 195 -14.29 -3.35 7.25
CA PRO A 195 -15.08 -2.23 7.73
C PRO A 195 -14.20 -1.03 8.12
N TYR A 196 -14.48 0.13 7.53
CA TYR A 196 -13.71 1.35 7.78
C TYR A 196 -13.57 1.70 9.26
N LYS A 197 -14.67 1.56 10.01
CA LYS A 197 -14.71 1.89 11.45
C LYS A 197 -13.83 1.00 12.35
N GLU A 198 -13.41 -0.14 11.84
CA GLU A 198 -12.50 -1.06 12.54
C GLU A 198 -11.06 -0.98 12.04
N ASN A 199 -10.84 -0.27 10.93
CA ASN A 199 -9.58 -0.18 10.22
C ASN A 199 -9.16 1.29 10.01
N GLY A 200 -9.46 1.89 8.88
CA GLY A 200 -8.98 3.20 8.45
C GLY A 200 -9.32 4.37 9.39
N VAL A 201 -10.43 4.30 10.12
CA VAL A 201 -10.86 5.35 11.05
C VAL A 201 -9.82 5.69 12.13
N VAL A 202 -8.99 4.71 12.53
CA VAL A 202 -7.97 4.91 13.57
C VAL A 202 -6.88 5.86 13.04
N LEU A 203 -6.45 5.64 11.79
CA LEU A 203 -5.50 6.52 11.12
C LEU A 203 -6.12 7.92 10.90
N GLU A 204 -7.36 8.00 10.40
CA GLU A 204 -8.03 9.29 10.21
C GLU A 204 -8.06 10.13 11.49
N LYS A 205 -8.49 9.56 12.62
CA LYS A 205 -8.54 10.27 13.89
C LYS A 205 -7.17 10.79 14.33
N CYS A 206 -6.16 9.95 14.33
CA CYS A 206 -4.80 10.31 14.68
C CYS A 206 -4.26 11.46 13.82
N TYR A 207 -4.42 11.36 12.49
CA TYR A 207 -3.93 12.35 11.55
C TYR A 207 -4.64 13.70 11.67
N ARG A 208 -5.98 13.69 11.87
CA ARG A 208 -6.75 14.92 12.10
C ARG A 208 -6.35 15.62 13.40
N GLU A 209 -6.15 14.85 14.48
CA GLU A 209 -5.72 15.37 15.77
C GLU A 209 -4.33 16.02 15.72
N ARG A 210 -3.45 15.48 14.88
CA ARG A 210 -2.06 15.94 14.74
C ARG A 210 -1.85 16.92 13.56
N GLY A 211 -2.88 17.19 12.77
CA GLY A 211 -2.80 18.11 11.63
C GLY A 211 -1.91 17.59 10.49
N ILE A 212 -1.77 16.26 10.33
CA ILE A 212 -1.04 15.65 9.22
C ILE A 212 -1.88 15.74 7.95
N PRO A 213 -1.28 16.07 6.78
CA PRO A 213 -2.02 16.13 5.52
C PRO A 213 -2.74 14.81 5.23
N LEU A 214 -4.07 14.87 5.12
CA LEU A 214 -4.93 13.72 4.90
C LEU A 214 -6.13 14.09 4.04
N ILE A 215 -6.40 13.28 3.02
CA ILE A 215 -7.68 13.25 2.33
C ILE A 215 -8.39 11.93 2.66
N VAL A 216 -9.71 11.99 2.90
CA VAL A 216 -10.53 10.81 3.17
C VAL A 216 -11.72 10.82 2.24
N GLU A 217 -11.92 9.73 1.52
CA GLU A 217 -13.05 9.54 0.61
C GLU A 217 -13.84 8.29 0.98
N GLY A 218 -15.07 8.47 1.46
CA GLY A 218 -16.04 7.39 1.68
C GLY A 218 -17.01 7.28 0.49
N LYS A 219 -17.02 6.13 -0.19
CA LYS A 219 -17.89 5.86 -1.33
C LYS A 219 -19.23 5.30 -0.85
N LYS A 220 -20.30 6.07 -1.02
CA LYS A 220 -21.64 5.73 -0.52
C LYS A 220 -22.20 4.48 -1.20
N GLY A 221 -22.66 3.51 -0.38
CA GLY A 221 -23.25 2.24 -0.84
C GLY A 221 -22.25 1.30 -1.51
N CYS A 222 -20.96 1.59 -1.42
CA CYS A 222 -19.91 0.75 -1.97
C CYS A 222 -19.44 -0.28 -0.93
N GLY A 223 -19.27 -1.53 -1.34
CA GLY A 223 -18.64 -2.58 -0.53
C GLY A 223 -17.12 -2.51 -0.63
N HIS A 224 -16.46 -3.69 -0.48
CA HIS A 224 -15.01 -3.79 -0.62
C HIS A 224 -14.52 -3.48 -2.03
N HIS A 225 -15.35 -3.67 -3.04
CA HIS A 225 -15.09 -3.37 -4.45
C HIS A 225 -16.18 -2.45 -5.02
N PRO A 226 -15.88 -1.64 -6.08
CA PRO A 226 -14.56 -1.45 -6.69
C PRO A 226 -13.66 -0.54 -5.87
N HIS A 227 -12.35 -0.75 -5.97
CA HIS A 227 -11.32 0.13 -5.44
C HIS A 227 -11.12 1.38 -6.33
N GLY A 228 -10.27 2.29 -5.89
CA GLY A 228 -9.93 3.53 -6.58
C GLY A 228 -10.72 4.74 -6.09
N PRO A 229 -10.17 5.97 -6.22
CA PRO A 229 -10.86 7.20 -5.88
C PRO A 229 -11.92 7.53 -6.93
N SER A 230 -12.95 8.31 -6.55
CA SER A 230 -13.98 8.75 -7.50
C SER A 230 -13.48 9.82 -8.47
N ASP A 231 -12.55 10.66 -8.05
CA ASP A 231 -11.88 11.68 -8.86
C ASP A 231 -10.37 11.41 -8.88
N VAL A 232 -9.94 10.64 -9.88
CA VAL A 232 -8.56 10.20 -10.04
C VAL A 232 -7.60 11.38 -10.23
N PRO A 233 -7.86 12.37 -11.12
CA PRO A 233 -7.01 13.54 -11.25
C PRO A 233 -6.87 14.36 -9.97
N ALA A 234 -7.98 14.62 -9.25
CA ALA A 234 -7.91 15.36 -7.99
C ALA A 234 -7.12 14.63 -6.91
N MET A 235 -7.21 13.29 -6.86
CA MET A 235 -6.40 12.47 -5.96
C MET A 235 -4.91 12.56 -6.32
N ALA A 236 -4.56 12.47 -7.60
CA ALA A 236 -3.19 12.63 -8.07
C ALA A 236 -2.64 14.02 -7.73
N ASP A 237 -3.42 15.10 -7.91
CA ASP A 237 -3.05 16.46 -7.52
C ASP A 237 -2.76 16.55 -6.01
N PHE A 238 -3.58 15.91 -5.18
CA PHE A 238 -3.37 15.88 -3.74
C PHE A 238 -2.06 15.16 -3.37
N ILE A 239 -1.78 14.01 -4.01
CA ILE A 239 -0.54 13.26 -3.82
C ILE A 239 0.66 14.12 -4.20
N GLU A 240 0.68 14.70 -5.41
CA GLU A 240 1.80 15.51 -5.90
C GLU A 240 2.07 16.74 -5.04
N LYS A 241 1.02 17.35 -4.50
CA LYS A 241 1.12 18.53 -3.63
C LYS A 241 1.71 18.21 -2.26
N ASN A 242 1.45 17.02 -1.71
CA ASN A 242 1.76 16.69 -0.33
C ASN A 242 2.87 15.63 -0.16
N ALA A 243 3.29 14.94 -1.22
CA ALA A 243 4.39 13.97 -1.15
C ALA A 243 5.69 14.66 -0.69
N LEU A 244 6.38 14.02 0.28
CA LEU A 244 7.61 14.50 0.93
C LEU A 244 8.84 14.32 0.05
#